data_90a0cdf22974e5762478eef74776f0cf
#
_entry.id   90a0cdf22974e5762478eef74776f0cf
#
_cell.length_a   1.000
_cell.length_b   1.000
_cell.length_c   1.000
_cell.angle_alpha   90.00
_cell.angle_beta   90.00
_cell.angle_gamma   90.00
#
_symmetry.space_group_name_H-M   'P 1'
#
loop_
_entity.id
_entity.type
_entity.pdbx_description
1 polymer ?
#
loop_
_entity_poly.entity_id
_entity_poly.type
_entity_poly.pdbx_seq_one_letter_code
_entity_poly.pdbx_strand_id
1 'polypeptide(L)'
;MSLLDKLKKNSTIKDSAILSKSKFFNEKDMIPTSVPMVNVALSGHLDGGLTPGLTMWAGPSKHFKTAFSLLMAKAYMDKYPDAVLMFYDSEFGTPIKYFETFGIDMDRVLHNPLTDIEQLKFDIRSEEHTSELQSH
;
A
#
# COMPACT_ATOMS: atom_id res chain seq x y z
N MET A 1 -9.59 -26.19 28.58
CA MET A 1 -8.77 -25.69 27.47
C MET A 1 -9.51 -25.97 26.16
N SER A 2 -9.88 -24.94 25.41
CA SER A 2 -10.66 -25.12 24.18
C SER A 2 -9.82 -25.80 23.08
N LEU A 3 -10.50 -26.34 22.05
CA LEU A 3 -9.81 -26.90 20.88
C LEU A 3 -8.90 -25.84 20.21
N LEU A 4 -9.39 -24.61 20.11
CA LEU A 4 -8.65 -23.46 19.59
C LEU A 4 -7.35 -23.18 20.36
N ASP A 5 -7.39 -23.27 21.70
CA ASP A 5 -6.20 -23.08 22.54
C ASP A 5 -5.15 -24.17 22.29
N LYS A 6 -5.60 -25.41 22.10
CA LYS A 6 -4.70 -26.53 21.77
C LYS A 6 -4.06 -26.35 20.40
N LEU A 7 -4.84 -25.96 19.38
CA LEU A 7 -4.35 -25.70 18.04
C LEU A 7 -3.35 -24.53 18.02
N LYS A 8 -3.65 -23.43 18.73
CA LYS A 8 -2.73 -22.31 18.88
C LYS A 8 -1.40 -22.73 19.52
N LYS A 9 -1.45 -23.52 20.59
CA LYS A 9 -0.25 -24.00 21.30
C LYS A 9 0.63 -24.91 20.43
N ASN A 10 0.01 -25.67 19.51
CA ASN A 10 0.71 -26.57 18.60
C ASN A 10 1.15 -25.90 17.30
N SER A 11 0.78 -24.63 17.06
CA SER A 11 1.21 -23.90 15.88
C SER A 11 2.70 -23.56 15.97
N THR A 12 3.43 -23.83 14.90
CA THR A 12 4.83 -23.44 14.74
C THR A 12 4.99 -21.99 14.26
N ILE A 13 3.87 -21.34 13.88
CA ILE A 13 3.85 -19.96 13.41
C ILE A 13 3.80 -19.03 14.63
N LYS A 14 4.84 -18.20 14.80
CA LYS A 14 5.06 -17.34 15.96
C LYS A 14 3.88 -16.40 16.27
N ASP A 15 3.22 -15.86 15.24
CA ASP A 15 2.15 -14.86 15.36
C ASP A 15 0.74 -15.46 15.23
N SER A 16 0.60 -16.77 15.37
CA SER A 16 -0.72 -17.43 15.37
C SER A 16 -1.60 -16.87 16.49
N ALA A 17 -2.75 -16.32 16.13
CA ALA A 17 -3.72 -15.76 17.08
C ALA A 17 -5.16 -16.15 16.71
N ILE A 18 -6.04 -16.12 17.70
CA ILE A 18 -7.48 -16.18 17.44
C ILE A 18 -7.85 -14.93 16.63
N LEU A 19 -8.66 -15.06 15.57
CA LEU A 19 -8.92 -13.98 14.62
C LEU A 19 -9.37 -12.68 15.28
N SER A 20 -10.26 -12.74 16.28
CA SER A 20 -10.72 -11.57 17.05
C SER A 20 -9.62 -10.85 17.85
N LYS A 21 -8.46 -11.48 18.02
CA LYS A 21 -7.30 -10.95 18.75
C LYS A 21 -6.07 -10.80 17.85
N SER A 22 -6.25 -11.00 16.55
CA SER A 22 -5.16 -10.88 15.58
C SER A 22 -4.77 -9.42 15.39
N LYS A 23 -3.49 -9.12 15.49
CA LYS A 23 -2.94 -7.78 15.27
C LYS A 23 -3.00 -7.34 13.80
N PHE A 24 -3.13 -8.31 12.88
CA PHE A 24 -3.12 -8.05 11.44
C PHE A 24 -4.43 -7.41 10.91
N PHE A 25 -5.51 -7.45 11.69
CA PHE A 25 -6.82 -6.90 11.31
C PHE A 25 -7.26 -5.73 12.19
N ASN A 26 -6.30 -4.96 12.67
CA ASN A 26 -6.59 -3.83 13.54
C ASN A 26 -7.07 -2.65 12.67
N GLU A 27 -8.34 -2.27 12.79
CA GLU A 27 -8.95 -1.13 12.06
C GLU A 27 -8.22 0.21 12.29
N LYS A 28 -7.43 0.30 13.36
CA LYS A 28 -6.64 1.50 13.69
C LYS A 28 -5.53 1.83 12.69
N ASP A 29 -5.15 0.89 11.83
CA ASP A 29 -4.09 1.06 10.85
C ASP A 29 -4.59 1.52 9.48
N MET A 30 -5.88 1.81 9.34
CA MET A 30 -6.46 2.35 8.12
C MET A 30 -6.07 3.80 7.90
N ILE A 31 -5.82 4.16 6.64
CA ILE A 31 -5.47 5.53 6.23
C ILE A 31 -6.55 6.06 5.32
N PRO A 32 -7.38 7.01 5.78
CA PRO A 32 -8.44 7.57 4.96
C PRO A 32 -7.84 8.43 3.83
N THR A 33 -8.38 8.27 2.64
CA THR A 33 -8.16 9.20 1.54
C THR A 33 -9.14 10.38 1.65
N SER A 34 -8.91 11.43 0.88
CA SER A 34 -9.83 12.58 0.80
C SER A 34 -11.17 12.26 0.11
N VAL A 35 -11.32 11.07 -0.45
CA VAL A 35 -12.53 10.65 -1.17
C VAL A 35 -13.25 9.52 -0.42
N PRO A 36 -14.37 9.81 0.27
CA PRO A 36 -15.08 8.83 1.10
C PRO A 36 -15.49 7.56 0.35
N MET A 37 -15.89 7.67 -0.92
CA MET A 37 -16.26 6.49 -1.73
C MET A 37 -15.07 5.55 -1.98
N VAL A 38 -13.85 6.09 -2.09
CA VAL A 38 -12.64 5.29 -2.18
C VAL A 38 -12.37 4.58 -0.87
N ASN A 39 -12.59 5.25 0.26
CA ASN A 39 -12.45 4.64 1.59
C ASN A 39 -13.42 3.46 1.76
N VAL A 40 -14.67 3.64 1.36
CA VAL A 40 -15.67 2.55 1.38
C VAL A 40 -15.23 1.40 0.46
N ALA A 41 -14.75 1.69 -0.74
CA ALA A 41 -14.30 0.65 -1.67
C ALA A 41 -13.10 -0.16 -1.14
N LEU A 42 -12.20 0.48 -0.39
CA LEU A 42 -11.00 -0.15 0.17
C LEU A 42 -11.26 -0.91 1.48
N SER A 43 -12.16 -0.42 2.32
CA SER A 43 -12.31 -0.91 3.71
C SER A 43 -13.74 -1.23 4.14
N GLY A 44 -14.76 -0.86 3.35
CA GLY A 44 -16.17 -0.95 3.73
C GLY A 44 -16.66 0.16 4.66
N HIS A 45 -15.81 1.12 5.04
CA HIS A 45 -16.13 2.19 5.99
C HIS A 45 -15.84 3.58 5.39
N LEU A 46 -16.68 4.57 5.69
CA LEU A 46 -16.51 5.95 5.21
C LEU A 46 -15.22 6.60 5.73
N ASP A 47 -14.91 6.34 6.97
CA ASP A 47 -13.72 6.80 7.71
C ASP A 47 -12.57 5.77 7.71
N GLY A 48 -12.74 4.67 6.96
CA GLY A 48 -11.71 3.67 6.74
C GLY A 48 -10.66 4.13 5.72
N GLY A 49 -10.26 3.24 4.82
CA GLY A 49 -9.37 3.60 3.72
C GLY A 49 -8.29 2.57 3.43
N LEU A 50 -7.08 3.07 3.13
CA LEU A 50 -5.94 2.24 2.76
C LEU A 50 -5.47 1.39 3.94
N THR A 51 -5.28 0.11 3.68
CA THR A 51 -4.64 -0.85 4.60
C THR A 51 -3.34 -1.37 3.99
N PRO A 52 -2.39 -1.87 4.79
CA PRO A 52 -1.21 -2.56 4.27
C PRO A 52 -1.61 -3.74 3.37
N GLY A 53 -0.88 -3.95 2.29
CA GLY A 53 -1.10 -5.05 1.37
C GLY A 53 -1.07 -4.63 -0.09
N LEU A 54 -1.59 -5.50 -0.96
CA LEU A 54 -1.67 -5.28 -2.39
C LEU A 54 -3.07 -4.77 -2.78
N THR A 55 -3.14 -3.61 -3.38
CA THR A 55 -4.36 -3.07 -3.99
C THR A 55 -4.21 -3.04 -5.51
N MET A 56 -5.21 -3.54 -6.24
CA MET A 56 -5.25 -3.53 -7.70
C MET A 56 -6.42 -2.69 -8.20
N TRP A 57 -6.13 -1.70 -9.04
CA TRP A 57 -7.13 -0.95 -9.79
C TRP A 57 -7.24 -1.50 -11.21
N ALA A 58 -8.35 -2.11 -11.56
CA ALA A 58 -8.61 -2.66 -12.88
C ALA A 58 -9.74 -1.89 -13.58
N GLY A 59 -9.59 -1.68 -14.89
CA GLY A 59 -10.59 -0.99 -15.70
C GLY A 59 -10.04 -0.62 -17.07
N PRO A 60 -10.88 -0.10 -17.98
CA PRO A 60 -10.48 0.33 -19.31
C PRO A 60 -9.38 1.41 -19.27
N SER A 61 -8.71 1.61 -20.40
CA SER A 61 -7.73 2.70 -20.54
C SER A 61 -8.39 4.06 -20.29
N LYS A 62 -7.64 4.99 -19.71
CA LYS A 62 -8.07 6.38 -19.40
C LYS A 62 -9.23 6.50 -18.39
N HIS A 63 -9.46 5.48 -17.54
CA HIS A 63 -10.48 5.49 -16.47
C HIS A 63 -9.87 5.73 -15.08
N PHE A 64 -8.97 6.69 -14.95
CA PHE A 64 -8.45 7.21 -13.66
C PHE A 64 -7.75 6.20 -12.73
N LYS A 65 -7.32 5.02 -13.22
CA LYS A 65 -6.64 4.02 -12.39
C LYS A 65 -5.41 4.60 -11.67
N THR A 66 -4.54 5.27 -12.42
CA THR A 66 -3.35 5.93 -11.86
C THR A 66 -3.73 7.04 -10.88
N ALA A 67 -4.79 7.81 -11.17
CA ALA A 67 -5.28 8.84 -10.26
C ALA A 67 -5.70 8.27 -8.90
N PHE A 68 -6.41 7.14 -8.88
CA PHE A 68 -6.76 6.46 -7.62
C PHE A 68 -5.54 5.95 -6.87
N SER A 69 -4.53 5.43 -7.57
CA SER A 69 -3.26 5.03 -6.97
C SER A 69 -2.52 6.22 -6.34
N LEU A 70 -2.48 7.36 -7.04
CA LEU A 70 -1.86 8.58 -6.52
C LEU A 70 -2.63 9.17 -5.33
N LEU A 71 -3.97 9.07 -5.32
CA LEU A 71 -4.79 9.47 -4.18
C LEU A 71 -4.44 8.65 -2.92
N MET A 72 -4.23 7.34 -3.07
CA MET A 72 -3.80 6.47 -1.98
C MET A 72 -2.37 6.80 -1.52
N ALA A 73 -1.45 7.00 -2.47
CA ALA A 73 -0.07 7.40 -2.17
C ALA A 73 -0.03 8.73 -1.40
N LYS A 74 -0.81 9.73 -1.83
CA LYS A 74 -0.94 11.01 -1.14
C LYS A 74 -1.39 10.84 0.30
N ALA A 75 -2.45 10.07 0.54
CA ALA A 75 -2.96 9.82 1.89
C ALA A 75 -1.90 9.17 2.80
N TYR A 76 -1.13 8.22 2.26
CA TYR A 76 -0.04 7.57 2.98
C TYR A 76 1.11 8.53 3.31
N MET A 77 1.56 9.31 2.32
CA MET A 77 2.65 10.27 2.47
C MET A 77 2.30 11.42 3.41
N ASP A 78 1.03 11.80 3.50
CA ASP A 78 0.56 12.81 4.46
C ASP A 78 0.58 12.28 5.90
N LYS A 79 0.21 11.03 6.08
CA LYS A 79 0.23 10.39 7.40
C LYS A 79 1.66 10.15 7.91
N TYR A 80 2.58 9.82 6.99
CA TYR A 80 3.96 9.50 7.33
C TYR A 80 4.93 10.46 6.61
N PRO A 81 5.46 11.47 7.33
CA PRO A 81 6.34 12.49 6.72
C PRO A 81 7.60 11.93 6.08
N ASP A 82 8.13 10.82 6.58
CA ASP A 82 9.33 10.16 6.07
C ASP A 82 9.06 9.14 4.96
N ALA A 83 7.78 8.90 4.62
CA ALA A 83 7.43 7.97 3.56
C ALA A 83 7.86 8.48 2.19
N VAL A 84 8.33 7.56 1.35
CA VAL A 84 8.68 7.81 -0.05
C VAL A 84 7.79 6.98 -0.96
N LEU A 85 7.53 7.48 -2.16
CA LEU A 85 6.79 6.78 -3.20
C LEU A 85 7.76 6.24 -4.24
N MET A 86 7.83 4.92 -4.39
CA MET A 86 8.48 4.29 -5.53
C MET A 86 7.45 4.11 -6.65
N PHE A 87 7.62 4.87 -7.72
CA PHE A 87 6.69 4.88 -8.85
C PHE A 87 7.30 4.17 -10.06
N TYR A 88 6.84 2.96 -10.31
CA TYR A 88 7.25 2.16 -11.46
C TYR A 88 6.29 2.38 -12.61
N ASP A 89 6.77 3.00 -13.69
CA ASP A 89 5.98 3.40 -14.85
C ASP A 89 6.38 2.58 -16.10
N SER A 90 5.48 1.75 -16.57
CA SER A 90 5.67 0.95 -17.80
C SER A 90 5.02 1.58 -19.03
N GLU A 91 4.14 2.56 -18.84
CA GLU A 91 3.42 3.21 -19.94
C GLU A 91 4.04 4.54 -20.35
N PHE A 92 4.94 5.11 -19.55
CA PHE A 92 5.58 6.43 -19.74
C PHE A 92 4.56 7.56 -19.95
N GLY A 93 3.35 7.37 -19.45
CA GLY A 93 2.19 8.20 -19.76
C GLY A 93 1.66 9.05 -18.62
N THR A 94 2.27 9.00 -17.42
CA THR A 94 1.77 9.76 -16.28
C THR A 94 2.43 11.16 -16.24
N PRO A 95 1.69 12.23 -16.58
CA PRO A 95 2.25 13.57 -16.56
C PRO A 95 2.63 14.00 -15.13
N ILE A 96 3.74 14.73 -14.97
CA ILE A 96 4.17 15.37 -13.72
C ILE A 96 3.01 16.17 -13.09
N LYS A 97 2.21 16.82 -13.93
CA LYS A 97 1.03 17.59 -13.50
C LYS A 97 0.02 16.79 -12.67
N TYR A 98 -0.04 15.47 -12.81
CA TYR A 98 -0.89 14.64 -11.94
C TYR A 98 -0.38 14.65 -10.50
N PHE A 99 0.92 14.51 -10.30
CA PHE A 99 1.51 14.57 -8.95
C PHE A 99 1.27 15.93 -8.30
N GLU A 100 1.43 17.01 -9.06
CA GLU A 100 1.13 18.38 -8.61
C GLU A 100 -0.35 18.53 -8.24
N THR A 101 -1.26 18.03 -9.07
CA THR A 101 -2.72 18.13 -8.86
C THR A 101 -3.15 17.42 -7.56
N PHE A 102 -2.55 16.28 -7.26
CA PHE A 102 -2.80 15.57 -6.00
C PHE A 102 -2.02 16.15 -4.81
N GLY A 103 -1.14 17.13 -5.03
CA GLY A 103 -0.31 17.73 -4.00
C GLY A 103 0.73 16.77 -3.43
N ILE A 104 1.23 15.87 -4.27
CA ILE A 104 2.30 14.95 -3.89
C ILE A 104 3.63 15.70 -3.95
N ASP A 105 4.41 15.61 -2.89
CA ASP A 105 5.78 16.12 -2.85
C ASP A 105 6.68 15.28 -3.77
N MET A 106 7.05 15.83 -4.90
CA MET A 106 7.82 15.12 -5.93
C MET A 106 9.26 14.81 -5.51
N ASP A 107 9.81 15.54 -4.55
CA ASP A 107 11.13 15.26 -3.99
C ASP A 107 11.15 13.96 -3.15
N ARG A 108 9.96 13.44 -2.84
CA ARG A 108 9.74 12.16 -2.15
C ARG A 108 9.25 11.05 -3.09
N VAL A 109 9.36 11.24 -4.40
CA VAL A 109 8.95 10.26 -5.42
C VAL A 109 10.17 9.78 -6.21
N LEU A 110 10.47 8.50 -6.12
CA LEU A 110 11.46 7.85 -6.99
C LEU A 110 10.74 7.31 -8.23
N HIS A 111 10.97 7.90 -9.39
CA HIS A 111 10.40 7.45 -10.65
C HIS A 111 11.30 6.45 -11.34
N ASN A 112 10.80 5.24 -11.54
CA ASN A 112 11.48 4.12 -12.18
C ASN A 112 10.77 3.77 -13.50
N PRO A 113 11.24 4.28 -14.65
CA PRO A 113 10.70 3.87 -15.94
C PRO A 113 11.09 2.42 -16.24
N LEU A 114 10.10 1.58 -16.54
CA LEU A 114 10.29 0.16 -16.78
C LEU A 114 10.09 -0.20 -18.25
N THR A 115 10.99 -0.98 -18.79
CA THR A 115 10.86 -1.61 -20.10
C THR A 115 10.65 -3.13 -19.99
N ASP A 116 10.94 -3.72 -18.82
CA ASP A 116 10.93 -5.16 -18.60
C ASP A 116 10.43 -5.50 -17.18
N ILE A 117 9.55 -6.50 -17.10
CA ILE A 117 8.96 -6.98 -15.85
C ILE A 117 9.99 -7.70 -14.94
N GLU A 118 11.02 -8.29 -15.52
CA GLU A 118 12.06 -8.96 -14.74
C GLU A 118 12.93 -7.93 -13.98
N GLN A 119 13.15 -6.77 -14.57
CA GLN A 119 13.80 -5.64 -13.91
C GLN A 119 13.01 -5.21 -12.67
N LEU A 120 11.68 -5.09 -12.78
CA LEU A 120 10.80 -4.75 -11.67
C LEU A 120 10.90 -5.76 -10.53
N LYS A 121 10.85 -7.05 -10.84
CA LYS A 121 10.94 -8.11 -9.84
C LYS A 121 12.26 -8.08 -9.07
N PHE A 122 13.35 -7.80 -9.78
CA PHE A 122 14.68 -7.72 -9.17
C PHE A 122 14.79 -6.50 -8.25
N ASP A 123 14.31 -5.36 -8.71
CA ASP A 123 14.41 -4.09 -8.00
C ASP A 123 13.58 -4.12 -6.70
N ILE A 124 12.32 -4.56 -6.76
CA ILE A 124 11.46 -4.70 -5.57
C ILE A 124 12.11 -5.60 -4.50
N ARG A 125 12.76 -6.69 -4.90
CA ARG A 125 13.44 -7.58 -3.94
C ARG A 125 14.63 -6.91 -3.25
N SER A 126 15.41 -6.14 -3.99
CA SER A 126 16.55 -5.42 -3.40
C SER A 126 16.11 -4.34 -2.43
N GLU A 127 14.99 -3.68 -2.69
CA GLU A 127 14.43 -2.64 -1.80
C GLU A 127 13.81 -3.24 -0.53
N GLU A 128 13.17 -4.40 -0.60
CA GLU A 128 12.71 -5.12 0.60
C GLU A 128 13.87 -5.38 1.56
N HIS A 129 15.02 -5.85 1.07
CA HIS A 129 16.21 -6.07 1.90
C HIS A 129 16.77 -4.77 2.48
N THR A 130 16.71 -3.68 1.75
CA THR A 130 17.18 -2.36 2.22
C THR A 130 16.29 -1.83 3.34
N SER A 131 14.99 -1.98 3.24
CA SER A 131 14.03 -1.54 4.27
C SER A 131 14.13 -2.38 5.55
N GLU A 132 14.41 -3.67 5.46
CA GLU A 132 14.63 -4.54 6.63
C GLU A 132 15.90 -4.15 7.41
N LEU A 133 16.98 -3.74 6.72
CA LEU A 133 18.22 -3.30 7.35
C LEU A 133 18.09 -1.97 8.10
N GLN A 134 17.15 -1.11 7.71
CA GLN A 134 16.90 0.17 8.39
C GLN A 134 15.96 0.04 9.61
N SER A 135 15.25 -1.08 9.75
CA SER A 135 14.32 -1.33 10.86
C SER A 135 14.98 -1.96 12.10
N HIS A 136 16.27 -2.15 12.08
CA HIS A 136 17.14 -2.63 13.17
C HIS A 136 18.13 -1.54 13.59
#